data_ba66985b06015d48f96d0a510b0b7da6
#
_entry.id   ba66985b06015d48f96d0a510b0b7da6
#
_cell.length_a   1.000
_cell.length_b   1.000
_cell.length_c   1.000
_cell.angle_alpha   90.00
_cell.angle_beta   90.00
_cell.angle_gamma   90.00
#
_symmetry.space_group_name_H-M   'P 1'
#
loop_
_entity.id
_entity.type
_entity.pdbx_description
1 polymer ?
#
loop_
_entity_poly.entity_id
_entity_poly.type
_entity_poly.pdbx_seq_one_letter_code
_entity_poly.pdbx_strand_id
1 'polypeptide(L)'
;MLFRSETINLINKETVEYFPKGAVITNVARGDIVDDEALIDALNRRKIYAAGLDVYKNEPNLNPGYLKIKSAFILPHLGSATKDTRTAMANLAIDNIDEFFNTGNCKNKVN
;
A
#
# COMPACT_ATOMS: atom_id res chain seq x y z
N MET A 1 8.29 -5.76 -4.35
CA MET A 1 8.50 -4.34 -4.75
C MET A 1 9.48 -3.75 -3.76
N LEU A 2 10.65 -3.31 -4.22
CA LEU A 2 11.57 -2.58 -3.37
C LEU A 2 10.95 -1.20 -3.08
N PHE A 3 10.86 -0.85 -1.80
CA PHE A 3 10.45 0.49 -1.39
C PHE A 3 11.51 1.49 -1.85
N ARG A 4 11.14 2.45 -2.69
CA ARG A 4 12.07 3.48 -3.16
C ARG A 4 11.68 4.80 -2.51
N SER A 5 12.67 5.50 -1.95
CA SER A 5 12.50 6.85 -1.40
C SER A 5 11.85 7.83 -2.39
N GLU A 6 12.05 7.60 -3.69
CA GLU A 6 11.48 8.39 -4.80
C GLU A 6 9.94 8.28 -4.91
N THR A 7 9.30 7.29 -4.30
CA THR A 7 7.84 7.10 -4.35
C THR A 7 7.12 7.54 -3.08
N ILE A 8 7.84 8.00 -2.06
CA ILE A 8 7.24 8.52 -0.83
C ILE A 8 6.44 9.77 -1.19
N ASN A 9 5.18 9.81 -0.73
CA ASN A 9 4.24 10.90 -0.99
C ASN A 9 4.15 11.26 -2.48
N LEU A 10 4.18 10.25 -3.37
CA LEU A 10 3.95 10.44 -4.80
C LEU A 10 2.58 11.10 -5.04
N ILE A 11 1.57 10.69 -4.26
CA ILE A 11 0.27 11.37 -4.18
C ILE A 11 0.31 12.30 -2.98
N ASN A 12 0.39 13.60 -3.24
CA ASN A 12 0.51 14.68 -2.27
C ASN A 12 -0.42 15.85 -2.65
N LYS A 13 -0.34 16.96 -1.93
CA LYS A 13 -1.18 18.15 -2.15
C LYS A 13 -1.08 18.73 -3.56
N GLU A 14 0.10 18.64 -4.17
CA GLU A 14 0.32 19.14 -5.53
C GLU A 14 -0.19 18.14 -6.57
N THR A 15 0.29 16.89 -6.48
CA THR A 15 -0.01 15.87 -7.48
C THR A 15 -1.49 15.46 -7.50
N VAL A 16 -2.18 15.55 -6.38
CA VAL A 16 -3.63 15.27 -6.31
C VAL A 16 -4.45 16.25 -7.19
N GLU A 17 -3.94 17.45 -7.45
CA GLU A 17 -4.62 18.43 -8.31
C GLU A 17 -4.59 18.05 -9.80
N TYR A 18 -3.63 17.24 -10.23
CA TYR A 18 -3.56 16.76 -11.61
C TYR A 18 -4.60 15.69 -11.96
N PHE A 19 -5.19 15.05 -10.95
CA PHE A 19 -6.28 14.10 -11.21
C PHE A 19 -7.53 14.83 -11.71
N PRO A 20 -8.31 14.20 -12.60
CA PRO A 20 -9.61 14.77 -12.98
C PRO A 20 -10.54 14.83 -11.77
N LYS A 21 -11.45 15.81 -11.78
CA LYS A 21 -12.49 15.90 -10.76
C LYS A 21 -13.33 14.62 -10.76
N GLY A 22 -13.55 14.05 -9.58
CA GLY A 22 -14.30 12.82 -9.43
C GLY A 22 -13.50 11.54 -9.66
N ALA A 23 -12.16 11.63 -9.76
CA ALA A 23 -11.30 10.45 -9.81
C ALA A 23 -11.49 9.54 -8.58
N VAL A 24 -11.27 8.25 -8.78
CA VAL A 24 -11.19 7.25 -7.70
C VAL A 24 -9.73 6.82 -7.56
N ILE A 25 -9.22 6.81 -6.34
CA ILE A 25 -7.87 6.35 -6.03
C ILE A 25 -7.94 4.99 -5.35
N THR A 26 -7.13 4.04 -5.81
CA THR A 26 -6.96 2.75 -5.14
C THR A 26 -5.49 2.53 -4.83
N ASN A 27 -5.18 2.27 -3.55
CA ASN A 27 -3.82 1.94 -3.11
C ASN A 27 -3.77 0.51 -2.58
N VAL A 28 -3.12 -0.36 -3.35
CA VAL A 28 -2.80 -1.75 -2.99
C VAL A 28 -1.29 -2.01 -3.01
N ALA A 29 -0.51 -0.94 -3.01
CA ALA A 29 0.95 -0.99 -3.10
C ALA A 29 1.61 -0.82 -1.73
N ARG A 30 1.77 0.43 -1.26
CA ARG A 30 2.30 0.77 0.07
C ARG A 30 1.68 2.07 0.56
N GLY A 31 1.47 2.17 1.87
CA GLY A 31 0.85 3.34 2.51
C GLY A 31 1.61 4.63 2.27
N ASP A 32 2.93 4.61 2.38
CA ASP A 32 3.79 5.80 2.24
C ASP A 32 3.79 6.44 0.84
N ILE A 33 3.19 5.80 -0.17
CA ILE A 33 3.03 6.39 -1.51
C ILE A 33 2.03 7.54 -1.48
N VAL A 34 1.10 7.53 -0.55
CA VAL A 34 0.04 8.52 -0.41
C VAL A 34 0.25 9.35 0.84
N ASP A 35 0.24 10.67 0.70
CA ASP A 35 0.12 11.60 1.81
C ASP A 35 -1.34 11.56 2.30
N ASP A 36 -1.55 11.02 3.51
CA ASP A 36 -2.87 10.86 4.10
C ASP A 36 -3.63 12.17 4.20
N GLU A 37 -2.97 13.25 4.65
CA GLU A 37 -3.62 14.55 4.82
C GLU A 37 -4.06 15.14 3.48
N ALA A 38 -3.24 14.97 2.44
CA ALA A 38 -3.58 15.41 1.10
C ALA A 38 -4.78 14.65 0.54
N LEU A 39 -4.83 13.33 0.74
CA LEU A 39 -5.95 12.51 0.26
C LEU A 39 -7.23 12.78 1.05
N ILE A 40 -7.14 12.89 2.37
CA ILE A 40 -8.26 13.24 3.25
C ILE A 40 -8.88 14.59 2.85
N ASP A 41 -8.05 15.62 2.65
CA ASP A 41 -8.50 16.93 2.18
C ASP A 41 -9.17 16.83 0.80
N ALA A 42 -8.56 16.12 -0.14
CA ALA A 42 -9.10 15.96 -1.50
C ALA A 42 -10.45 15.22 -1.52
N LEU A 43 -10.65 14.23 -0.65
CA LEU A 43 -11.92 13.53 -0.47
C LEU A 43 -12.98 14.46 0.14
N ASN A 44 -12.63 15.23 1.16
CA ASN A 44 -13.54 16.18 1.81
C ASN A 44 -14.02 17.28 0.86
N ARG A 45 -13.13 17.84 0.03
CA ARG A 45 -13.51 18.85 -1.00
C ARG A 45 -14.10 18.20 -2.25
N ARG A 46 -14.28 16.90 -2.32
CA ARG A 46 -14.79 16.16 -3.49
C ARG A 46 -13.95 16.38 -4.77
N LYS A 47 -12.67 16.68 -4.64
CA LYS A 47 -11.71 16.66 -5.74
C LYS A 47 -11.48 15.21 -6.17
N ILE A 48 -11.28 14.32 -5.21
CA ILE A 48 -11.31 12.86 -5.37
C ILE A 48 -12.68 12.38 -4.90
N TYR A 49 -13.33 11.53 -5.70
CA TYR A 49 -14.67 11.03 -5.42
C TYR A 49 -14.66 9.96 -4.34
N ALA A 50 -13.75 9.00 -4.44
CA ALA A 50 -13.63 7.90 -3.49
C ALA A 50 -12.19 7.39 -3.42
N ALA A 51 -11.87 6.73 -2.31
CA ALA A 51 -10.60 6.02 -2.16
C ALA A 51 -10.82 4.60 -1.64
N GLY A 52 -10.10 3.62 -2.21
CA GLY A 52 -9.97 2.24 -1.73
C GLY A 52 -8.53 1.99 -1.28
N LEU A 53 -8.33 1.74 0.01
CA LEU A 53 -6.99 1.59 0.59
C LEU A 53 -6.87 0.23 1.26
N ASP A 54 -6.11 -0.68 0.66
CA ASP A 54 -5.70 -1.93 1.32
C ASP A 54 -4.44 -1.72 2.15
N VAL A 55 -3.73 -0.63 1.89
CA VAL A 55 -2.53 -0.19 2.59
C VAL A 55 -2.62 1.30 2.92
N TYR A 56 -2.12 1.70 4.09
CA TYR A 56 -2.11 3.08 4.55
C TYR A 56 -0.88 3.36 5.42
N LYS A 57 -0.59 4.62 5.63
CA LYS A 57 0.59 5.03 6.40
C LYS A 57 0.48 4.58 7.86
N ASN A 58 1.60 4.16 8.44
CA ASN A 58 1.71 3.72 9.84
C ASN A 58 0.83 2.52 10.24
N GLU A 59 0.55 1.59 9.30
CA GLU A 59 -0.16 0.36 9.66
C GLU A 59 0.38 -0.29 10.95
N PRO A 60 -0.48 -0.76 11.85
CA PRO A 60 -1.94 -0.85 11.75
C PRO A 60 -2.69 0.41 12.24
N ASN A 61 -2.00 1.51 12.53
CA ASN A 61 -2.57 2.72 13.10
C ASN A 61 -3.13 3.64 12.01
N LEU A 62 -4.42 3.45 11.66
CA LEU A 62 -5.09 4.26 10.66
C LEU A 62 -5.19 5.73 11.08
N ASN A 63 -4.93 6.64 10.12
CA ASN A 63 -5.22 8.06 10.34
C ASN A 63 -6.71 8.28 10.62
N PRO A 64 -7.08 8.83 11.79
CA PRO A 64 -8.48 8.98 12.19
C PRO A 64 -9.31 9.88 11.26
N GLY A 65 -8.66 10.70 10.44
CA GLY A 65 -9.31 11.52 9.42
C GLY A 65 -10.14 10.70 8.44
N TYR A 66 -9.71 9.50 8.09
CA TYR A 66 -10.46 8.60 7.20
C TYR A 66 -11.78 8.11 7.79
N LEU A 67 -11.89 7.96 9.11
CA LEU A 67 -13.08 7.41 9.77
C LEU A 67 -14.34 8.27 9.56
N LYS A 68 -14.18 9.54 9.23
CA LYS A 68 -15.27 10.47 8.98
C LYS A 68 -15.69 10.55 7.51
N ILE A 69 -14.96 9.88 6.61
CA ILE A 69 -15.15 9.98 5.17
C ILE A 69 -15.89 8.74 4.66
N LYS A 70 -17.15 8.91 4.29
CA LYS A 70 -18.01 7.81 3.79
C LYS A 70 -17.54 7.23 2.45
N SER A 71 -16.77 7.98 1.68
CA SER A 71 -16.22 7.55 0.38
C SER A 71 -14.80 6.94 0.49
N ALA A 72 -14.27 6.79 1.70
CA ALA A 72 -13.04 6.04 1.95
C ALA A 72 -13.38 4.60 2.36
N PHE A 73 -12.91 3.61 1.60
CA PHE A 73 -13.02 2.20 1.89
C PHE A 73 -11.66 1.66 2.30
N ILE A 74 -11.54 1.16 3.53
CA ILE A 74 -10.26 0.76 4.13
C ILE A 74 -10.28 -0.74 4.41
N LEU A 75 -9.23 -1.43 4.01
CA LEU A 75 -8.99 -2.84 4.30
C LEU A 75 -7.70 -2.99 5.13
N PRO A 76 -7.59 -4.03 5.95
CA PRO A 76 -6.42 -4.25 6.80
C PRO A 76 -5.34 -5.08 6.09
N HIS A 77 -4.84 -4.62 4.94
CA HIS A 77 -3.76 -5.22 4.16
C HIS A 77 -4.05 -6.68 3.77
N LEU A 78 -5.17 -6.89 3.08
CA LEU A 78 -5.70 -8.22 2.72
C LEU A 78 -5.30 -8.70 1.32
N GLY A 79 -4.59 -7.93 0.52
CA GLY A 79 -4.31 -8.24 -0.89
C GLY A 79 -3.67 -9.62 -1.13
N SER A 80 -2.89 -10.15 -0.18
CA SER A 80 -2.30 -11.49 -0.24
C SER A 80 -2.82 -12.44 0.85
N ALA A 81 -3.95 -12.14 1.50
CA ALA A 81 -4.42 -12.85 2.69
C ALA A 81 -5.25 -14.11 2.40
N THR A 82 -5.03 -14.78 1.28
CA THR A 82 -5.60 -16.10 1.02
C THR A 82 -4.71 -17.19 1.62
N LYS A 83 -5.31 -18.34 1.97
CA LYS A 83 -4.57 -19.50 2.48
C LYS A 83 -3.46 -19.93 1.51
N ASP A 84 -3.82 -20.06 0.23
CA ASP A 84 -2.88 -20.53 -0.80
C ASP A 84 -1.71 -19.57 -0.99
N THR A 85 -1.98 -18.26 -1.07
CA THR A 85 -0.93 -17.25 -1.22
C THR A 85 -0.01 -17.21 -0.01
N ARG A 86 -0.56 -17.24 1.20
CA ARG A 86 0.24 -17.26 2.44
C ARG A 86 1.09 -18.51 2.55
N THR A 87 0.54 -19.68 2.18
CA THR A 87 1.30 -20.94 2.13
C THR A 87 2.42 -20.86 1.12
N ALA A 88 2.15 -20.35 -0.09
CA ALA A 88 3.18 -20.19 -1.12
C ALA A 88 4.31 -19.23 -0.68
N MET A 89 3.96 -18.11 -0.04
CA MET A 89 4.96 -17.16 0.51
C MET A 89 5.82 -17.81 1.61
N ALA A 90 5.21 -18.60 2.51
CA ALA A 90 5.94 -19.29 3.56
C ALA A 90 6.88 -20.35 2.98
N ASN A 91 6.42 -21.16 2.03
CA ASN A 91 7.24 -22.17 1.37
C ASN A 91 8.43 -21.53 0.62
N LEU A 92 8.18 -20.44 -0.11
CA LEU A 92 9.26 -19.71 -0.81
C LEU A 92 10.34 -19.20 0.17
N ALA A 93 9.94 -18.72 1.34
CA ALA A 93 10.88 -18.29 2.37
C ALA A 93 11.71 -19.47 2.91
N ILE A 94 11.07 -20.61 3.18
CA ILE A 94 11.74 -21.83 3.63
C ILE A 94 12.71 -22.32 2.57
N ASP A 95 12.28 -22.43 1.31
CA ASP A 95 13.12 -22.87 0.20
C ASP A 95 14.38 -22.01 0.03
N ASN A 96 14.25 -20.69 0.16
CA ASN A 96 15.40 -19.78 0.11
C ASN A 96 16.38 -19.98 1.28
N ILE A 97 15.84 -20.23 2.47
CA ILE A 97 16.68 -20.52 3.66
C ILE A 97 17.42 -21.82 3.46
N ASP A 98 16.75 -22.89 3.05
CA ASP A 98 17.36 -24.21 2.83
C ASP A 98 18.41 -24.14 1.71
N GLU A 99 18.13 -23.47 0.60
CA GLU A 99 19.09 -23.29 -0.49
C GLU A 99 20.33 -22.53 -0.01
N PHE A 100 20.14 -21.47 0.79
CA PHE A 100 21.24 -20.68 1.33
C PHE A 100 22.14 -21.51 2.26
N PHE A 101 21.57 -22.29 3.17
CA PHE A 101 22.36 -23.14 4.07
C PHE A 101 23.10 -24.26 3.33
N ASN A 102 22.54 -24.78 2.24
CA ASN A 102 23.16 -25.87 1.48
C ASN A 102 24.20 -25.37 0.47
N THR A 103 24.06 -24.17 -0.09
CA THR A 103 24.88 -23.70 -1.21
C THR A 103 25.58 -22.35 -0.97
N GLY A 104 25.26 -21.65 0.11
CA GLY A 104 25.72 -20.28 0.39
C GLY A 104 25.05 -19.21 -0.47
N ASN A 105 24.06 -19.58 -1.27
CA ASN A 105 23.33 -18.67 -2.16
C ASN A 105 21.84 -19.02 -2.20
N CYS A 106 20.99 -18.13 -2.69
CA CYS A 106 19.59 -18.42 -2.95
C CYS A 106 19.09 -17.67 -4.19
N LYS A 107 18.08 -18.26 -4.88
CA LYS A 107 17.55 -17.75 -6.16
C LYS A 107 16.92 -16.35 -6.04
N ASN A 108 16.31 -16.05 -4.88
CA ASN A 108 15.56 -14.83 -4.70
C ASN A 108 16.33 -13.79 -3.86
N LYS A 109 17.65 -13.84 -3.89
CA LYS A 109 18.51 -12.85 -3.22
C LYS A 109 18.27 -11.46 -3.83
N VAL A 110 18.08 -10.44 -2.98
CA VAL A 110 17.78 -9.06 -3.40
C VAL A 110 18.97 -8.11 -3.26
N ASN A 111 20.08 -8.54 -2.64
CA ASN A 111 21.31 -7.76 -2.44
C ASN A 111 22.54 -8.62 -2.77
#